data_865367b07aba205d7691be9ff0a106bd
#
_entry.id   865367b07aba205d7691be9ff0a106bd
#
_cell.length_a   1.000
_cell.length_b   1.000
_cell.length_c   1.000
_cell.angle_alpha   90.00
_cell.angle_beta   90.00
_cell.angle_gamma   90.00
#
_symmetry.space_group_name_H-M   'P 1'
#
loop_
_entity.id
_entity.type
_entity.pdbx_description
1 polymer ?
#
loop_
_entity_poly.entity_id
_entity_poly.type
_entity_poly.pdbx_seq_one_letter_code
_entity_poly.pdbx_strand_id
1 'polypeptide(L)'
;MRQEYYTLIFDNARQMNLVKDTTISHVVIEKIFSHKNLIQQYLFNKIKGKWMLTSMNYMSLAQNKNADFLKFYNKFATDTAFQVRSMAREVQFSAPDPNDDFAQISGVMMPQQWPDFKPGLIPNGTLYNIIYGQKYTDAGRRLFVIRGIANGLEIELSFRKVGGQWKLVKFNS
;
A
#
# COMPACT_ATOMS: atom_id res chain seq x y z
N MET A 1 -16.22 -7.35 12.55
CA MET A 1 -14.77 -7.64 12.48
C MET A 1 -14.02 -6.35 12.75
N ARG A 2 -13.08 -6.36 13.67
CA ARG A 2 -12.28 -5.17 14.02
C ARG A 2 -11.24 -4.93 12.92
N GLN A 3 -11.13 -3.70 12.43
CA GLN A 3 -10.09 -3.33 11.49
C GLN A 3 -8.73 -3.27 12.23
N GLU A 4 -7.75 -4.03 11.76
CA GLU A 4 -6.46 -4.15 12.43
C GLU A 4 -5.32 -3.43 11.70
N TYR A 5 -5.53 -3.04 10.45
CA TYR A 5 -4.55 -2.36 9.62
C TYR A 5 -5.23 -1.39 8.64
N TYR A 6 -4.44 -0.51 8.08
CA TYR A 6 -4.81 0.38 6.97
C TYR A 6 -3.68 0.45 5.96
N THR A 7 -3.96 0.99 4.80
CA THR A 7 -2.99 1.12 3.71
C THR A 7 -2.71 2.56 3.35
N LEU A 8 -1.54 2.78 2.76
CA LEU A 8 -1.10 4.03 2.18
C LEU A 8 -0.51 3.73 0.81
N ILE A 9 -0.80 4.57 -0.17
CA ILE A 9 -0.25 4.45 -1.52
C ILE A 9 0.48 5.75 -1.84
N PHE A 10 1.76 5.63 -2.18
CA PHE A 10 2.64 6.75 -2.54
C PHE A 10 3.32 6.49 -3.89
N ASP A 11 3.82 7.53 -4.54
CA ASP A 11 4.72 7.38 -5.67
C ASP A 11 6.10 6.86 -5.21
N ASN A 12 6.57 7.37 -4.09
CA ASN A 12 7.91 7.07 -3.56
C ASN A 12 7.98 7.26 -2.04
N ALA A 13 9.10 6.83 -1.46
CA ALA A 13 9.30 6.87 -0.01
C ALA A 13 9.36 8.29 0.59
N ARG A 14 9.72 9.31 -0.18
CA ARG A 14 9.77 10.70 0.30
C ARG A 14 8.39 11.20 0.73
N GLN A 15 7.34 10.75 0.05
CA GLN A 15 5.96 11.13 0.38
C GLN A 15 5.48 10.57 1.72
N MET A 16 6.14 9.58 2.27
CA MET A 16 5.82 9.04 3.62
C MET A 16 5.97 10.12 4.71
N ASN A 17 6.77 11.16 4.47
CA ASN A 17 6.90 12.28 5.41
C ASN A 17 5.59 13.05 5.62
N LEU A 18 4.64 12.97 4.68
CA LEU A 18 3.32 13.59 4.83
C LEU A 18 2.55 13.06 6.04
N VAL A 19 2.77 11.81 6.42
CA VAL A 19 2.10 11.20 7.58
C VAL A 19 2.50 11.89 8.89
N LYS A 20 3.69 12.46 8.94
CA LYS A 20 4.23 13.19 10.11
C LYS A 20 4.04 14.70 10.02
N ASP A 21 3.51 15.20 8.92
CA ASP A 21 3.34 16.63 8.69
C ASP A 21 2.12 17.14 9.48
N THR A 22 2.38 17.92 10.53
CA THR A 22 1.35 18.48 11.41
C THR A 22 0.59 19.66 10.78
N THR A 23 1.05 20.17 9.64
CA THR A 23 0.39 21.27 8.92
C THR A 23 -0.75 20.80 8.03
N ILE A 24 -0.88 19.50 7.80
CA ILE A 24 -1.95 18.92 6.99
C ILE A 24 -3.28 19.17 7.70
N SER A 25 -4.24 19.71 6.95
CA SER A 25 -5.58 20.05 7.43
C SER A 25 -6.70 19.31 6.69
N HIS A 26 -6.36 18.46 5.73
CA HIS A 26 -7.30 17.67 4.94
C HIS A 26 -6.78 16.27 4.73
N VAL A 27 -7.61 15.26 5.04
CA VAL A 27 -7.31 13.85 4.89
C VAL A 27 -8.51 13.14 4.30
N VAL A 28 -8.28 12.22 3.39
CA VAL A 28 -9.31 11.35 2.82
C VAL A 28 -9.04 9.91 3.23
N ILE A 29 -10.06 9.24 3.77
CA ILE A 29 -10.04 7.79 3.97
C ILE A 29 -10.87 7.18 2.84
N GLU A 30 -10.23 6.30 2.08
CA GLU A 30 -10.89 5.56 1.01
C GLU A 30 -11.20 4.14 1.46
N LYS A 31 -12.46 3.76 1.44
CA LYS A 31 -12.88 2.37 1.55
C LYS A 31 -13.02 1.80 0.14
N ILE A 32 -12.07 0.96 -0.23
CA ILE A 32 -11.94 0.43 -1.59
C ILE A 32 -12.57 -0.96 -1.62
N PHE A 33 -13.68 -1.07 -2.36
CA PHE A 33 -14.39 -2.33 -2.60
C PHE A 33 -13.94 -2.91 -3.94
N SER A 34 -12.82 -3.63 -3.95
CA SER A 34 -12.19 -4.11 -5.18
C SER A 34 -13.11 -4.96 -6.05
N HIS A 35 -13.95 -5.80 -5.44
CA HIS A 35 -14.88 -6.67 -6.17
C HIS A 35 -16.11 -5.95 -6.71
N LYS A 36 -16.38 -4.73 -6.28
CA LYS A 36 -17.52 -3.91 -6.71
C LYS A 36 -17.13 -2.76 -7.62
N ASN A 37 -15.84 -2.60 -7.91
CA ASN A 37 -15.31 -1.45 -8.65
C ASN A 37 -15.77 -0.10 -8.06
N LEU A 38 -15.85 -0.01 -6.75
CA LEU A 38 -16.42 1.11 -6.02
C LEU A 38 -15.47 1.56 -4.92
N ILE A 39 -15.37 2.87 -4.73
CA ILE A 39 -14.66 3.50 -3.63
C ILE A 39 -15.63 4.43 -2.90
N GLN A 40 -15.72 4.27 -1.58
CA GLN A 40 -16.37 5.23 -0.71
C GLN A 40 -15.31 6.10 -0.06
N GLN A 41 -15.47 7.42 -0.16
CA GLN A 41 -14.54 8.38 0.38
C GLN A 41 -15.14 9.09 1.58
N TYR A 42 -14.36 9.20 2.65
CA TYR A 42 -14.66 9.96 3.85
C TYR A 42 -13.67 11.12 3.92
N LEU A 43 -14.19 12.35 3.78
CA LEU A 43 -13.37 13.55 3.74
C LEU A 43 -13.35 14.21 5.11
N PHE A 44 -12.15 14.33 5.64
CA PHE A 44 -11.90 14.96 6.94
C PHE A 44 -11.16 16.28 6.76
N ASN A 45 -11.61 17.31 7.45
CA ASN A 45 -10.94 18.59 7.53
C ASN A 45 -10.67 18.96 8.98
N LYS A 46 -9.57 19.67 9.22
CA LYS A 46 -9.22 20.20 10.52
C LYS A 46 -9.92 21.55 10.69
N ILE A 47 -10.85 21.61 11.62
CA ILE A 47 -11.64 22.81 11.94
C ILE A 47 -11.37 23.18 13.39
N LYS A 48 -10.82 24.39 13.62
CA LYS A 48 -10.45 24.86 14.96
C LYS A 48 -9.59 23.82 15.71
N GLY A 49 -8.63 23.24 15.03
CA GLY A 49 -7.69 22.25 15.58
C GLY A 49 -8.25 20.84 15.78
N LYS A 50 -9.49 20.58 15.37
CA LYS A 50 -10.11 19.24 15.49
C LYS A 50 -10.41 18.64 14.12
N TRP A 51 -10.15 17.35 13.98
CA TRP A 51 -10.53 16.61 12.79
C TRP A 51 -12.03 16.35 12.76
N MET A 52 -12.67 16.78 11.68
CA MET A 52 -14.11 16.65 11.48
C MET A 52 -14.40 15.95 10.16
N LEU A 53 -15.30 14.96 10.18
CA LEU A 53 -15.86 14.40 8.95
C LEU A 53 -16.77 15.45 8.32
N THR A 54 -16.40 15.94 7.14
CA THR A 54 -17.11 17.04 6.47
C THR A 54 -17.90 16.61 5.25
N SER A 55 -17.54 15.48 4.64
CA SER A 55 -18.20 14.98 3.44
C SER A 55 -17.99 13.49 3.27
N MET A 56 -18.95 12.84 2.62
CA MET A 56 -18.85 11.45 2.17
C MET A 56 -19.32 11.39 0.71
N ASN A 57 -18.58 10.68 -0.12
CA ASN A 57 -18.98 10.47 -1.51
C ASN A 57 -18.52 9.11 -2.02
N TYR A 58 -19.04 8.73 -3.18
CA TYR A 58 -18.66 7.53 -3.90
C TYR A 58 -18.00 7.90 -5.22
N MET A 59 -17.07 7.08 -5.66
CA MET A 59 -16.52 7.13 -7.01
C MET A 59 -16.33 5.71 -7.54
N SER A 60 -16.33 5.57 -8.87
CA SER A 60 -15.93 4.29 -9.46
C SER A 60 -14.42 4.09 -9.30
N LEU A 61 -13.99 2.85 -9.21
CA LEU A 61 -12.56 2.52 -9.15
C LEU A 61 -11.81 3.08 -10.37
N ALA A 62 -12.42 3.04 -11.55
CA ALA A 62 -11.82 3.55 -12.78
C ALA A 62 -11.49 5.06 -12.76
N GLN A 63 -12.19 5.83 -11.93
CA GLN A 63 -11.96 7.28 -11.78
C GLN A 63 -10.85 7.61 -10.78
N ASN A 64 -10.37 6.62 -10.03
CA ASN A 64 -9.31 6.83 -9.04
C ASN A 64 -7.95 6.97 -9.73
N LYS A 65 -7.08 7.83 -9.19
CA LYS A 65 -5.72 8.02 -9.71
C LYS A 65 -4.85 6.77 -9.60
N ASN A 66 -5.20 5.86 -8.70
CA ASN A 66 -4.54 4.57 -8.51
C ASN A 66 -5.27 3.41 -9.20
N ALA A 67 -6.22 3.67 -10.10
CA ALA A 67 -7.05 2.64 -10.72
C ALA A 67 -6.24 1.54 -11.40
N ASP A 68 -5.25 1.91 -12.18
CA ASP A 68 -4.37 0.96 -12.88
C ASP A 68 -3.58 0.08 -11.88
N PHE A 69 -2.98 0.71 -10.88
CA PHE A 69 -2.26 -0.02 -9.83
C PHE A 69 -3.20 -0.91 -9.00
N LEU A 70 -4.36 -0.42 -8.60
CA LEU A 70 -5.32 -1.18 -7.80
C LEU A 70 -5.88 -2.39 -8.55
N LYS A 71 -6.09 -2.28 -9.85
CA LYS A 71 -6.49 -3.40 -10.71
C LYS A 71 -5.41 -4.50 -10.70
N PHE A 72 -4.16 -4.13 -10.85
CA PHE A 72 -3.02 -5.04 -10.72
C PHE A 72 -2.94 -5.63 -9.31
N TYR A 73 -2.97 -4.79 -8.28
CA TYR A 73 -2.82 -5.21 -6.90
C TYR A 73 -3.89 -6.21 -6.45
N ASN A 74 -5.13 -6.01 -6.88
CA ASN A 74 -6.22 -6.94 -6.54
C ASN A 74 -5.92 -8.37 -6.99
N LYS A 75 -5.35 -8.54 -8.17
CA LYS A 75 -4.90 -9.85 -8.66
C LYS A 75 -3.64 -10.34 -7.94
N PHE A 76 -2.67 -9.46 -7.73
CA PHE A 76 -1.45 -9.76 -6.99
C PHE A 76 -1.76 -10.28 -5.58
N ALA A 77 -2.69 -9.67 -4.87
CA ALA A 77 -3.02 -10.03 -3.50
C ALA A 77 -3.70 -11.39 -3.34
N THR A 78 -4.32 -11.92 -4.42
CA THR A 78 -5.14 -13.14 -4.36
C THR A 78 -4.57 -14.35 -5.10
N ASP A 79 -3.56 -14.16 -5.93
CA ASP A 79 -3.02 -15.22 -6.80
C ASP A 79 -1.49 -15.35 -6.58
N THR A 80 -1.09 -16.39 -5.87
CA THR A 80 0.33 -16.65 -5.55
C THR A 80 1.19 -16.86 -6.80
N ALA A 81 0.68 -17.54 -7.81
CA ALA A 81 1.41 -17.73 -9.08
C ALA A 81 1.59 -16.40 -9.81
N PHE A 82 0.57 -15.53 -9.75
CA PHE A 82 0.66 -14.18 -10.30
C PHE A 82 1.64 -13.30 -9.53
N GLN A 83 1.73 -13.44 -8.21
CA GLN A 83 2.75 -12.76 -7.40
C GLN A 83 4.15 -13.05 -7.94
N VAL A 84 4.49 -14.32 -8.09
CA VAL A 84 5.81 -14.75 -8.59
C VAL A 84 6.10 -14.20 -9.98
N ARG A 85 5.13 -14.26 -10.89
CA ARG A 85 5.26 -13.70 -12.26
C ARG A 85 5.36 -12.18 -12.28
N SER A 86 4.86 -11.52 -11.23
CA SER A 86 4.83 -10.05 -11.11
C SER A 86 6.01 -9.52 -10.29
N MET A 87 7.10 -10.26 -10.23
CA MET A 87 8.33 -9.81 -9.57
C MET A 87 9.40 -9.45 -10.58
N ALA A 88 10.24 -8.50 -10.21
CA ALA A 88 11.49 -8.25 -10.91
C ALA A 88 12.38 -9.49 -10.83
N ARG A 89 13.34 -9.59 -11.73
CA ARG A 89 14.30 -10.70 -11.76
C ARG A 89 15.04 -10.86 -10.42
N GLU A 90 15.35 -9.73 -9.80
CA GLU A 90 15.93 -9.63 -8.47
C GLU A 90 15.12 -8.66 -7.65
N VAL A 91 14.67 -9.06 -6.46
CA VAL A 91 13.87 -8.26 -5.55
C VAL A 91 14.70 -7.97 -4.30
N GLN A 92 14.90 -6.69 -4.01
CA GLN A 92 15.54 -6.28 -2.75
C GLN A 92 14.58 -6.51 -1.59
N PHE A 93 15.09 -6.97 -0.46
CA PHE A 93 14.25 -7.16 0.72
C PHE A 93 14.96 -6.81 2.02
N SER A 94 14.17 -6.46 3.01
CA SER A 94 14.54 -6.42 4.42
C SER A 94 13.40 -7.02 5.22
N ALA A 95 13.73 -7.92 6.13
CA ALA A 95 12.76 -8.65 6.94
C ALA A 95 13.37 -8.99 8.30
N PRO A 96 12.54 -9.26 9.33
CA PRO A 96 13.04 -9.77 10.61
C PRO A 96 13.83 -11.06 10.42
N ASP A 97 14.90 -11.20 11.19
CA ASP A 97 15.67 -12.45 11.21
C ASP A 97 14.87 -13.52 11.97
N PRO A 98 14.56 -14.67 11.34
CA PRO A 98 13.82 -15.73 12.00
C PRO A 98 14.55 -16.38 13.18
N ASN A 99 15.86 -16.12 13.33
CA ASN A 99 16.70 -16.67 14.38
C ASN A 99 17.08 -15.64 15.47
N ASP A 100 16.74 -14.38 15.28
CA ASP A 100 17.03 -13.31 16.23
C ASP A 100 15.93 -12.24 16.18
N ASP A 101 15.10 -12.19 17.21
CA ASP A 101 13.95 -11.28 17.31
C ASP A 101 14.31 -9.79 17.25
N PHE A 102 15.57 -9.43 17.43
CA PHE A 102 16.05 -8.04 17.42
C PHE A 102 16.85 -7.68 16.18
N ALA A 103 17.10 -8.65 15.31
CA ALA A 103 17.88 -8.45 14.09
C ALA A 103 17.00 -8.38 12.85
N GLN A 104 17.54 -7.72 11.83
CA GLN A 104 16.96 -7.72 10.49
C GLN A 104 17.95 -8.32 9.50
N ILE A 105 17.44 -9.10 8.58
CA ILE A 105 18.18 -9.58 7.42
C ILE A 105 17.77 -8.77 6.20
N SER A 106 18.73 -8.47 5.34
CA SER A 106 18.49 -7.80 4.08
C SER A 106 19.32 -8.42 2.98
N GLY A 107 18.83 -8.32 1.77
CA GLY A 107 19.52 -8.90 0.63
C GLY A 107 18.71 -8.81 -0.65
N VAL A 108 18.99 -9.73 -1.55
CA VAL A 108 18.30 -9.87 -2.82
C VAL A 108 17.72 -11.28 -2.88
N MET A 109 16.45 -11.38 -3.27
CA MET A 109 15.82 -12.68 -3.51
C MET A 109 15.41 -12.82 -4.97
N MET A 110 15.37 -14.05 -5.43
CA MET A 110 14.81 -14.44 -6.72
C MET A 110 13.30 -14.73 -6.56
N PRO A 111 12.49 -14.54 -7.61
CA PRO A 111 11.04 -14.76 -7.52
C PRO A 111 10.62 -16.12 -6.94
N GLN A 112 11.40 -17.17 -7.18
CA GLN A 112 11.10 -18.53 -6.69
C GLN A 112 11.19 -18.65 -5.17
N GLN A 113 11.90 -17.74 -4.51
CA GLN A 113 12.06 -17.70 -3.05
C GLN A 113 10.92 -16.95 -2.35
N TRP A 114 10.03 -16.32 -3.11
CA TRP A 114 8.94 -15.50 -2.55
C TRP A 114 8.08 -16.23 -1.50
N PRO A 115 7.70 -17.50 -1.69
CA PRO A 115 6.91 -18.20 -0.67
C PRO A 115 7.57 -18.24 0.71
N ASP A 116 8.92 -18.24 0.75
CA ASP A 116 9.70 -18.33 2.00
C ASP A 116 9.91 -16.95 2.67
N PHE A 117 9.89 -15.87 1.88
CA PHE A 117 10.23 -14.53 2.36
C PHE A 117 9.05 -13.54 2.37
N LYS A 118 7.94 -13.90 1.75
CA LYS A 118 6.79 -12.97 1.64
C LYS A 118 6.30 -12.51 3.01
N PRO A 119 5.84 -11.25 3.13
CA PRO A 119 5.21 -10.78 4.35
C PRO A 119 4.02 -11.66 4.76
N GLY A 120 3.81 -11.79 6.07
CA GLY A 120 2.69 -12.58 6.60
C GLY A 120 1.31 -11.99 6.28
N LEU A 121 1.25 -10.72 5.91
CA LEU A 121 0.01 -10.04 5.54
C LEU A 121 0.17 -9.36 4.18
N ILE A 122 -0.63 -9.80 3.23
CA ILE A 122 -0.86 -9.11 1.95
C ILE A 122 -2.37 -8.88 1.87
N PRO A 123 -2.85 -7.66 2.21
CA PRO A 123 -4.29 -7.38 2.28
C PRO A 123 -5.00 -7.62 0.94
N ASN A 124 -6.18 -8.19 1.01
CA ASN A 124 -7.05 -8.37 -0.14
C ASN A 124 -8.50 -7.99 0.20
N GLY A 125 -9.37 -7.94 -0.80
CA GLY A 125 -10.77 -7.59 -0.61
C GLY A 125 -10.97 -6.10 -0.37
N THR A 126 -11.65 -5.74 0.71
CA THR A 126 -11.87 -4.34 1.08
C THR A 126 -10.62 -3.75 1.72
N LEU A 127 -10.14 -2.64 1.16
CA LEU A 127 -8.99 -1.90 1.68
C LEU A 127 -9.44 -0.57 2.28
N TYR A 128 -8.78 -0.17 3.38
CA TYR A 128 -8.93 1.16 3.98
C TYR A 128 -7.65 1.93 3.73
N ASN A 129 -7.69 2.85 2.78
CA ASN A 129 -6.52 3.61 2.31
C ASN A 129 -6.62 5.06 2.76
N ILE A 130 -5.52 5.61 3.26
CA ILE A 130 -5.49 7.00 3.75
C ILE A 130 -4.68 7.87 2.79
N ILE A 131 -5.25 9.01 2.41
CA ILE A 131 -4.61 10.01 1.58
C ILE A 131 -4.37 11.27 2.42
N TYR A 132 -3.09 11.64 2.55
CA TYR A 132 -2.62 12.83 3.25
C TYR A 132 -2.31 13.99 2.29
N GLY A 133 -2.87 13.99 1.10
CA GLY A 133 -2.58 14.99 0.07
C GLY A 133 -1.41 14.63 -0.86
N GLN A 134 -0.91 13.40 -0.81
CA GLN A 134 0.12 12.94 -1.74
C GLN A 134 -0.38 13.02 -3.18
N LYS A 135 0.50 13.47 -4.07
CA LYS A 135 0.24 13.55 -5.50
C LYS A 135 0.81 12.33 -6.21
N TYR A 136 0.15 11.88 -7.26
CA TYR A 136 0.58 10.77 -8.10
C TYR A 136 1.04 11.36 -9.45
N THR A 137 2.34 11.61 -9.56
CA THR A 137 2.97 12.22 -10.73
C THR A 137 3.78 11.23 -11.56
N ASP A 138 4.14 10.10 -10.98
CA ASP A 138 4.84 9.00 -11.66
C ASP A 138 3.87 7.84 -11.87
N ALA A 139 3.40 7.67 -13.12
CA ALA A 139 2.48 6.59 -13.48
C ALA A 139 3.13 5.19 -13.44
N GLY A 140 4.45 5.11 -13.35
CA GLY A 140 5.22 3.87 -13.38
C GLY A 140 5.74 3.40 -12.03
N ARG A 141 5.40 4.06 -10.93
CA ARG A 141 5.87 3.70 -9.58
C ARG A 141 4.74 3.80 -8.58
N ARG A 142 4.71 2.83 -7.65
CA ARG A 142 3.85 2.88 -6.45
C ARG A 142 4.58 2.21 -5.28
N LEU A 143 4.56 2.90 -4.15
CA LEU A 143 4.91 2.34 -2.86
C LEU A 143 3.61 2.07 -2.11
N PHE A 144 3.34 0.80 -1.85
CA PHE A 144 2.17 0.34 -1.10
C PHE A 144 2.60 -0.01 0.32
N VAL A 145 2.06 0.72 1.29
CA VAL A 145 2.40 0.57 2.69
C VAL A 145 1.21 0.00 3.45
N ILE A 146 1.46 -1.01 4.27
CA ILE A 146 0.48 -1.60 5.17
C ILE A 146 0.92 -1.27 6.58
N ARG A 147 0.07 -0.60 7.34
CA ARG A 147 0.32 -0.25 8.74
C ARG A 147 -0.72 -0.85 9.66
N GLY A 148 -0.25 -1.45 10.73
CA GLY A 148 -1.12 -1.91 11.80
C GLY A 148 -1.64 -0.76 12.66
N ILE A 149 -2.85 -0.95 13.18
CA ILE A 149 -3.44 -0.05 14.17
C ILE A 149 -3.01 -0.52 15.55
N ALA A 150 -2.09 0.19 16.18
CA ALA A 150 -1.60 -0.06 17.53
C ALA A 150 -0.85 -1.41 17.75
N ASN A 151 -0.28 -1.99 16.72
CA ASN A 151 0.49 -3.25 16.85
C ASN A 151 1.92 -3.18 16.28
N GLY A 152 2.35 -1.99 15.80
CA GLY A 152 3.70 -1.80 15.26
C GLY A 152 3.97 -2.42 13.89
N LEU A 153 2.98 -3.08 13.29
CA LEU A 153 3.15 -3.67 11.96
C LEU A 153 3.40 -2.59 10.91
N GLU A 154 4.45 -2.76 10.13
CA GLU A 154 4.70 -1.97 8.93
C GLU A 154 5.29 -2.86 7.84
N ILE A 155 4.64 -2.88 6.68
CA ILE A 155 5.09 -3.60 5.49
C ILE A 155 5.09 -2.62 4.34
N GLU A 156 6.18 -2.60 3.57
CA GLU A 156 6.32 -1.75 2.39
C GLU A 156 6.56 -2.62 1.16
N LEU A 157 5.72 -2.44 0.14
CA LEU A 157 5.85 -3.12 -1.14
C LEU A 157 6.09 -2.06 -2.22
N SER A 158 7.26 -2.08 -2.85
CA SER A 158 7.63 -1.15 -3.92
C SER A 158 7.44 -1.78 -5.28
N PHE A 159 6.61 -1.17 -6.09
CA PHE A 159 6.28 -1.62 -7.44
C PHE A 159 6.74 -0.63 -8.49
N ARG A 160 7.16 -1.16 -9.64
CA ARG A 160 7.55 -0.39 -10.83
C ARG A 160 6.96 -1.02 -12.07
N LYS A 161 6.53 -0.21 -13.05
CA LYS A 161 6.20 -0.69 -14.37
C LYS A 161 7.47 -0.97 -15.18
N VAL A 162 7.55 -2.17 -15.73
CA VAL A 162 8.60 -2.59 -16.64
C VAL A 162 7.91 -3.17 -17.88
N GLY A 163 8.13 -2.57 -19.05
CA GLY A 163 7.46 -2.98 -20.26
C GLY A 163 5.92 -2.93 -20.17
N GLY A 164 5.39 -1.92 -19.47
CA GLY A 164 3.95 -1.73 -19.26
C GLY A 164 3.32 -2.65 -18.21
N GLN A 165 4.10 -3.48 -17.54
CA GLN A 165 3.62 -4.40 -16.50
C GLN A 165 4.19 -4.02 -15.12
N TRP A 166 3.34 -4.05 -14.11
CA TRP A 166 3.77 -3.84 -12.74
C TRP A 166 4.63 -5.00 -12.23
N LYS A 167 5.76 -4.66 -11.60
CA LYS A 167 6.67 -5.63 -10.97
C LYS A 167 7.01 -5.19 -9.56
N LEU A 168 6.98 -6.13 -8.63
CA LEU A 168 7.55 -5.93 -7.29
C LEU A 168 9.07 -5.88 -7.41
N VAL A 169 9.67 -4.78 -6.96
CA VAL A 169 11.14 -4.55 -7.04
C VAL A 169 11.81 -4.55 -5.68
N LYS A 170 11.05 -4.28 -4.62
CA LYS A 170 11.56 -4.22 -3.25
C LYS A 170 10.43 -4.44 -2.26
N PHE A 171 10.73 -5.06 -1.13
CA PHE A 171 9.83 -5.06 0.02
C PHE A 171 10.60 -5.01 1.34
N ASN A 172 9.95 -4.41 2.33
CA ASN A 172 10.40 -4.38 3.73
C ASN A 172 9.25 -4.89 4.62
N SER A 173 9.57 -5.67 5.60
CA SER A 173 8.58 -6.16 6.57
C SER A 173 9.16 -6.22 7.98
#